data_a3754068bbdef67a7f405b02d8325629
#
_entry.id   a3754068bbdef67a7f405b02d8325629
#
_cell.length_a   1.000
_cell.length_b   1.000
_cell.length_c   1.000
_cell.angle_alpha   90.00
_cell.angle_beta   90.00
_cell.angle_gamma   90.00
#
_symmetry.space_group_name_H-M   'P 1'
#
loop_
_entity.id
_entity.type
_entity.pdbx_description
1 polymer ?
#
loop_
_entity_poly.entity_id
_entity_poly.type
_entity_poly.pdbx_seq_one_letter_code
_entity_poly.pdbx_strand_id
1 'polypeptide(L)'
;MIKDNDIIETLSELEAFLLLVEKGGLGLTNVEGVALATHNSNGRPFIAVLDNKHQLLLGRWVSLDVYENGKDMVRYGLKKKH
;
A
#
# COMPACT_ATOMS: atom_id res chain seq x y z
N MET A 1 3.32 11.43 4.43
CA MET A 1 3.15 11.12 5.87
C MET A 1 2.17 9.96 6.05
N ILE A 2 2.47 9.06 6.98
CA ILE A 2 1.62 7.89 7.23
C ILE A 2 0.68 8.19 8.39
N LYS A 3 -0.63 8.01 8.15
CA LYS A 3 -1.63 8.29 9.18
C LYS A 3 -1.75 7.14 10.17
N ASP A 4 -1.80 7.47 11.45
CA ASP A 4 -1.83 6.46 12.51
C ASP A 4 -3.18 5.79 12.67
N ASN A 5 -4.27 6.47 12.32
CA ASN A 5 -5.61 5.97 12.60
C ASN A 5 -6.29 5.27 11.42
N ASP A 6 -5.54 4.99 10.36
CA ASP A 6 -6.07 4.30 9.18
C ASP A 6 -5.29 3.03 8.92
N ILE A 7 -5.23 2.17 9.94
CA ILE A 7 -4.47 0.93 9.85
C ILE A 7 -5.26 -0.10 9.05
N ILE A 8 -4.59 -0.72 8.09
CA ILE A 8 -5.17 -1.85 7.35
C ILE A 8 -4.88 -3.10 8.15
N GLU A 9 -5.93 -3.70 8.73
CA GLU A 9 -5.79 -4.79 9.67
C GLU A 9 -6.09 -6.16 9.09
N THR A 10 -6.79 -6.23 7.95
CA THR A 10 -7.18 -7.49 7.34
C THR A 10 -6.83 -7.50 5.86
N LEU A 11 -6.75 -8.71 5.30
CA LEU A 11 -6.49 -8.86 3.87
C LEU A 11 -7.63 -8.29 3.03
N SER A 12 -8.86 -8.37 3.53
CA SER A 12 -10.01 -7.77 2.84
C SER A 12 -9.87 -6.27 2.75
N GLU A 13 -9.40 -5.64 3.81
CA GLU A 13 -9.16 -4.19 3.80
C GLU A 13 -8.02 -3.83 2.87
N LEU A 14 -6.99 -4.68 2.80
CA LEU A 14 -5.89 -4.47 1.87
C LEU A 14 -6.40 -4.54 0.43
N GLU A 15 -7.24 -5.52 0.13
CA GLU A 15 -7.80 -5.65 -1.21
C GLU A 15 -8.62 -4.42 -1.59
N ALA A 16 -9.45 -3.94 -0.67
CA ALA A 16 -10.24 -2.73 -0.92
C ALA A 16 -9.35 -1.52 -1.17
N PHE A 17 -8.27 -1.40 -0.41
CA PHE A 17 -7.32 -0.30 -0.58
C PHE A 17 -6.66 -0.36 -1.96
N LEU A 18 -6.23 -1.55 -2.37
CA LEU A 18 -5.58 -1.72 -3.68
C LEU A 18 -6.54 -1.37 -4.82
N LEU A 19 -7.81 -1.75 -4.68
CA LEU A 19 -8.81 -1.39 -5.69
C LEU A 19 -9.01 0.12 -5.77
N LEU A 20 -9.03 0.80 -4.63
CA LEU A 20 -9.16 2.25 -4.62
C LEU A 20 -7.99 2.92 -5.32
N VAL A 21 -6.77 2.46 -5.04
CA VAL A 21 -5.57 2.98 -5.68
C VAL A 21 -5.65 2.78 -7.19
N GLU A 22 -6.03 1.58 -7.61
CA GLU A 22 -6.07 1.21 -9.02
C GLU A 22 -7.09 2.03 -9.79
N LYS A 23 -8.23 2.32 -9.16
CA LYS A 23 -9.31 3.07 -9.80
C LYS A 23 -9.16 4.59 -9.67
N GLY A 24 -8.12 5.03 -9.00
CA GLY A 24 -7.92 6.45 -8.78
C GLY A 24 -8.85 7.05 -7.74
N GLY A 25 -9.47 6.21 -6.90
CA GLY A 25 -10.44 6.68 -5.92
C GLY A 25 -9.86 7.52 -4.80
N LEU A 26 -8.55 7.53 -4.65
CA LEU A 26 -7.87 8.34 -3.65
C LEU A 26 -7.36 9.67 -4.19
N GLY A 27 -7.66 9.95 -5.45
CA GLY A 27 -7.24 11.22 -6.06
C GLY A 27 -5.75 11.33 -6.34
N LEU A 28 -5.04 10.21 -6.34
CA LEU A 28 -3.60 10.21 -6.59
C LEU A 28 -3.33 10.17 -8.08
N THR A 29 -2.27 10.86 -8.51
CA THR A 29 -1.85 10.88 -9.91
C THR A 29 -0.45 10.28 -10.03
N ASN A 30 -0.16 9.76 -11.22
CA ASN A 30 1.16 9.20 -11.53
C ASN A 30 1.54 8.03 -10.64
N VAL A 31 0.55 7.25 -10.21
CA VAL A 31 0.82 6.06 -9.40
C VAL A 31 1.55 5.04 -10.26
N GLU A 32 2.74 4.66 -9.82
CA GLU A 32 3.51 3.62 -10.49
C GLU A 32 3.29 2.26 -9.84
N GLY A 33 3.23 2.24 -8.51
CA GLY A 33 3.07 0.99 -7.82
C GLY A 33 2.87 1.15 -6.34
N VAL A 34 2.69 0.02 -5.66
CA VAL A 34 2.65 -0.03 -4.20
C VAL A 34 3.65 -1.06 -3.71
N ALA A 35 4.11 -0.88 -2.48
CA ALA A 35 5.05 -1.80 -1.86
C ALA A 35 4.73 -1.95 -0.39
N LEU A 36 4.92 -3.15 0.14
CA LEU A 36 4.89 -3.39 1.58
C LEU A 36 6.30 -3.30 2.11
N ALA A 37 6.49 -2.53 3.16
CA ALA A 37 7.81 -2.28 3.72
C ALA A 37 7.72 -2.09 5.22
N THR A 38 8.88 -1.94 5.88
CA THR A 38 8.93 -1.62 7.29
C THR A 38 9.60 -0.28 7.48
N HIS A 39 9.10 0.47 8.45
CA HIS A 39 9.61 1.79 8.76
C HIS A 39 10.98 1.70 9.44
N ASN A 40 11.92 2.52 9.01
CA ASN A 40 13.30 2.42 9.47
C ASN A 40 13.47 2.62 10.98
N SER A 41 12.68 3.50 11.57
CA SER A 41 12.90 3.86 12.97
C SER A 41 12.30 2.87 13.96
N ASN A 42 11.25 2.15 13.59
CA ASN A 42 10.57 1.26 14.54
C ASN A 42 10.22 -0.11 13.98
N GLY A 43 10.57 -0.38 12.72
CA GLY A 43 10.28 -1.67 12.10
C GLY A 43 8.80 -1.91 11.85
N ARG A 44 7.96 -0.91 12.01
CA ARG A 44 6.53 -1.05 11.86
C ARG A 44 6.16 -1.19 10.38
N PRO A 45 5.33 -2.19 10.01
CA PRO A 45 5.01 -2.42 8.61
C PRO A 45 4.01 -1.39 8.07
N PHE A 46 4.17 -1.04 6.81
CA PHE A 46 3.27 -0.13 6.14
C PHE A 46 3.22 -0.44 4.65
N ILE A 47 2.16 0.05 4.01
CA ILE A 47 2.05 -0.01 2.55
C ILE A 47 2.30 1.40 2.01
N ALA A 48 3.12 1.47 0.97
CA ALA A 48 3.49 2.73 0.32
C ALA A 48 2.95 2.74 -1.09
N VAL A 49 2.28 3.83 -1.46
CA VAL A 49 1.88 4.07 -2.84
C VAL A 49 2.91 5.02 -3.43
N LEU A 50 3.53 4.61 -4.52
CA LEU A 50 4.68 5.30 -5.10
C LEU A 50 4.35 5.86 -6.48
N ASP A 51 4.97 6.99 -6.81
CA ASP A 51 4.83 7.58 -8.14
C ASP A 51 5.90 7.01 -9.09
N ASN A 52 5.95 7.54 -10.31
CA ASN A 52 6.88 7.04 -11.33
C ASN A 52 8.33 7.42 -11.04
N LYS A 53 8.58 8.19 -10.00
CA LYS A 53 9.94 8.50 -9.54
C LYS A 53 10.26 7.78 -8.23
N HIS A 54 9.42 6.83 -7.85
CA HIS A 54 9.54 6.04 -6.62
C HIS A 54 9.45 6.88 -5.36
N GLN A 55 8.73 8.01 -5.43
CA GLN A 55 8.48 8.86 -4.27
C GLN A 55 7.16 8.48 -3.63
N LEU A 56 7.09 8.63 -2.32
CA LEU A 56 5.90 8.26 -1.56
C LEU A 56 4.76 9.24 -1.81
N LEU A 57 3.67 8.74 -2.37
CA LEU A 57 2.45 9.51 -2.54
C LEU A 57 1.53 9.37 -1.34
N LEU A 58 1.47 8.17 -0.78
CA LEU A 58 0.57 7.86 0.32
C LEU A 58 1.09 6.65 1.05
N GLY A 59 0.97 6.65 2.39
CA GLY A 59 1.32 5.51 3.20
C GLY A 59 0.18 5.15 4.15
N ARG A 60 0.07 3.87 4.49
CA ARG A 60 -0.86 3.37 5.49
C ARG A 60 -0.15 2.32 6.33
N TRP A 61 -0.30 2.42 7.64
CA TRP A 61 0.19 1.34 8.51
C TRP A 61 -0.63 0.08 8.23
N VAL A 62 0.00 -1.07 8.31
CA VAL A 62 -0.67 -2.36 8.15
C VAL A 62 -0.34 -3.23 9.34
N SER A 63 -1.20 -4.23 9.60
CA SER A 63 -0.92 -5.19 10.64
C SER A 63 0.21 -6.13 10.17
N LEU A 64 0.83 -6.81 11.13
CA LEU A 64 1.86 -7.78 10.80
C LEU A 64 1.33 -8.90 9.91
N ASP A 65 0.08 -9.33 10.18
CA ASP A 65 -0.56 -10.36 9.36
C ASP A 65 -0.70 -9.90 7.91
N VAL A 66 -1.15 -8.67 7.70
CA VAL A 66 -1.27 -8.13 6.35
C VAL A 66 0.10 -8.02 5.69
N TYR A 67 1.10 -7.60 6.45
CA TYR A 67 2.45 -7.49 5.93
C TYR A 67 2.99 -8.83 5.45
N GLU A 68 2.78 -9.88 6.24
CA GLU A 68 3.33 -11.19 5.92
C GLU A 68 2.53 -11.92 4.86
N ASN A 69 1.22 -11.75 4.83
CA ASN A 69 0.35 -12.53 3.96
C ASN A 69 -0.20 -11.75 2.77
N GLY A 70 0.01 -10.44 2.75
CA GLY A 70 -0.51 -9.59 1.67
C GLY A 70 0.46 -9.32 0.54
N LYS A 71 1.67 -9.85 0.61
CA LYS A 71 2.70 -9.53 -0.38
C LYS A 71 2.33 -9.95 -1.79
N ASP A 72 1.70 -11.11 -1.91
CA ASP A 72 1.29 -11.59 -3.24
C ASP A 72 0.18 -10.74 -3.83
N MET A 73 -0.75 -10.29 -2.98
CA MET A 73 -1.83 -9.42 -3.45
C MET A 73 -1.28 -8.12 -4.01
N VAL A 74 -0.31 -7.52 -3.31
CA VAL A 74 0.31 -6.29 -3.75
C VAL A 74 1.03 -6.51 -5.07
N ARG A 75 1.80 -7.59 -5.17
CA ARG A 75 2.56 -7.90 -6.36
C ARG A 75 1.67 -8.08 -7.59
N TYR A 76 0.60 -8.86 -7.46
CA TYR A 76 -0.26 -9.16 -8.60
C TYR A 76 -1.22 -8.01 -8.92
N GLY A 77 -1.66 -7.28 -7.89
CA GLY A 77 -2.59 -6.18 -8.10
C GLY A 77 -2.08 -5.13 -9.05
N LEU A 78 -0.78 -4.87 -9.04
CA LEU A 78 -0.20 -3.85 -9.90
C LEU A 78 0.20 -4.37 -11.27
N LYS A 79 0.62 -5.61 -11.35
CA LYS A 79 1.03 -6.18 -12.63
C LYS A 79 -0.09 -6.30 -13.64
N LYS A 80 -1.32 -6.31 -13.17
CA LYS A 80 -2.48 -6.40 -14.06
C LYS A 80 -2.70 -5.15 -14.88
N LYS A 81 -1.98 -4.09 -14.61
CA LYS A 81 -2.13 -2.85 -15.36
C LYS A 81 -1.42 -2.84 -16.70
N HIS A 82 -0.62 -3.80 -16.94
CA HIS A 82 0.13 -3.84 -18.21
C HIS A 82 -0.69 -4.34 -19.37
#